data_6be0095c840101b4e8cef9e1e63aa11a
#
_entry.id   6be0095c840101b4e8cef9e1e63aa11a
#
_cell.length_a   1.000
_cell.length_b   1.000
_cell.length_c   1.000
_cell.angle_alpha   90.00
_cell.angle_beta   90.00
_cell.angle_gamma   90.00
#
_symmetry.space_group_name_H-M   'P 1'
#
loop_
_entity.id
_entity.type
_entity.pdbx_description
1 polymer ?
#
loop_
_entity_poly.entity_id
_entity_poly.type
_entity_poly.pdbx_seq_one_letter_code
_entity_poly.pdbx_strand_id
1 'polypeptide(L)'
;MVKESDILVVGGGHAGIEASLIAAKMGARVHLITMLIDTIGLASCNPAIGGLGKGHLTKEVDVLGGAMGIITDHSGLQYRVLNASKGPAVRGTRAQIDMDTYRIFARNLVLNTPNLSVSQEMTESLILENDEVVGVTTNINNTYRAKKVIITTGTFLKGVVHIGEHQNQNGRFGENASNSLALNLRELGFKVERLKTGTCPRVAGNSIDFEGLEEHFGDANPPYFSYKTKDFNPTQLSCFITYTNPTTHQIIRDNFHRAPLFSGQIEGIGPRYCPSIEDKINRFSEKERHQLFLEPQTIYKSEYYINGLSTSLPLDVQEKVIHSIKGLENALITRYGYAIEYDFIQPTELTNALETKKIKGLYLAGQINGTTGYEEAAAQGLMAGINAVLALKNQAPFILKRNEAYIGVLIDDLVTKGTNEPYRMFTSRAEYRLLLREDNTLFRLGEHAYRLGLMEEDFYKELKKDQQAIQENLKRLKKCVLTPSKEVLKRLNELDENPINDKMDGVSLLARDSFNLEKMRSFFSFLAPLNERVLEQIKIECKYNIYIEKQHENIAKMDSMLKVSIPKDFVFKGIPGLSLEAVEKLEKFRPKSLFEASEISGITPANLDVLHLYIHLRKNS
;
A
#
# COMPACT_ATOMS: atom_id res chain seq x y z
N MET A 1 31.50 18.59 10.62
CA MET A 1 30.67 19.78 10.30
C MET A 1 29.27 19.53 10.83
N VAL A 2 28.66 20.50 11.53
CA VAL A 2 27.26 20.38 11.98
C VAL A 2 26.38 21.06 10.95
N LYS A 3 25.38 20.32 10.43
CA LYS A 3 24.38 20.84 9.49
C LYS A 3 23.01 20.82 10.17
N GLU A 4 22.19 21.83 9.93
CA GLU A 4 20.88 22.00 10.57
C GLU A 4 19.74 22.01 9.56
N SER A 5 18.67 21.29 9.88
CA SER A 5 17.41 21.27 9.16
C SER A 5 16.23 21.23 10.14
N ASP A 6 15.01 21.34 9.66
CA ASP A 6 13.83 21.17 10.51
C ASP A 6 13.50 19.67 10.65
N ILE A 7 13.65 18.92 9.54
CA ILE A 7 13.41 17.48 9.47
C ILE A 7 14.59 16.79 8.81
N LEU A 8 15.06 15.68 9.40
CA LEU A 8 15.97 14.72 8.78
C LEU A 8 15.19 13.49 8.33
N VAL A 9 15.48 13.01 7.12
CA VAL A 9 14.96 11.75 6.61
C VAL A 9 16.14 10.82 6.33
N VAL A 10 16.10 9.60 6.84
CA VAL A 10 17.16 8.60 6.68
C VAL A 10 16.68 7.49 5.75
N GLY A 11 17.26 7.39 4.57
CA GLY A 11 16.95 6.40 3.54
C GLY A 11 16.21 6.98 2.34
N GLY A 12 16.70 6.71 1.11
CA GLY A 12 16.18 7.21 -0.16
C GLY A 12 15.22 6.24 -0.88
N GLY A 13 14.59 5.29 -0.17
CA GLY A 13 13.56 4.41 -0.71
C GLY A 13 12.19 5.11 -0.82
N HIS A 14 11.15 4.36 -1.22
CA HIS A 14 9.81 4.92 -1.46
C HIS A 14 9.24 5.69 -0.25
N ALA A 15 9.46 5.20 0.98
CA ALA A 15 9.04 5.93 2.19
C ALA A 15 9.81 7.24 2.38
N GLY A 16 11.13 7.21 2.17
CA GLY A 16 11.96 8.42 2.33
C GLY A 16 11.68 9.47 1.27
N ILE A 17 11.40 9.07 0.04
CA ILE A 17 11.00 9.98 -1.05
C ILE A 17 9.72 10.70 -0.66
N GLU A 18 8.66 9.97 -0.31
CA GLU A 18 7.37 10.57 0.05
C GLU A 18 7.48 11.46 1.30
N ALA A 19 8.19 11.00 2.34
CA ALA A 19 8.41 11.80 3.55
C ALA A 19 9.15 13.10 3.27
N SER A 20 10.20 13.04 2.44
CA SER A 20 11.03 14.21 2.12
C SER A 20 10.28 15.22 1.25
N LEU A 21 9.64 14.75 0.19
CA LEU A 21 8.92 15.59 -0.76
C LEU A 21 7.73 16.28 -0.10
N ILE A 22 6.93 15.55 0.66
CA ILE A 22 5.74 16.13 1.30
C ILE A 22 6.11 17.14 2.39
N ALA A 23 7.13 16.83 3.19
CA ALA A 23 7.58 17.74 4.24
C ALA A 23 8.16 19.04 3.64
N ALA A 24 8.94 18.95 2.57
CA ALA A 24 9.46 20.13 1.86
C ALA A 24 8.32 20.95 1.22
N LYS A 25 7.34 20.29 0.59
CA LYS A 25 6.15 20.93 0.02
C LYS A 25 5.32 21.67 1.06
N MET A 26 5.24 21.16 2.29
CA MET A 26 4.56 21.82 3.42
C MET A 26 5.40 22.93 4.07
N GLY A 27 6.58 23.25 3.51
CA GLY A 27 7.43 24.40 3.86
C GLY A 27 8.51 24.11 4.90
N ALA A 28 8.76 22.86 5.30
CA ALA A 28 9.88 22.51 6.17
C ALA A 28 11.21 22.50 5.39
N ARG A 29 12.32 22.86 6.06
CA ARG A 29 13.67 22.60 5.55
C ARG A 29 14.04 21.16 5.84
N VAL A 30 14.12 20.34 4.78
CA VAL A 30 14.34 18.90 4.87
C VAL A 30 15.74 18.53 4.41
N HIS A 31 16.38 17.60 5.12
CA HIS A 31 17.62 17.00 4.67
C HIS A 31 17.45 15.48 4.59
N LEU A 32 17.65 14.90 3.41
CA LEU A 32 17.64 13.47 3.16
C LEU A 32 19.06 12.92 3.19
N ILE A 33 19.30 11.92 4.04
CA ILE A 33 20.56 11.16 4.09
C ILE A 33 20.29 9.79 3.47
N THR A 34 21.04 9.44 2.44
CA THR A 34 20.95 8.13 1.77
C THR A 34 22.32 7.55 1.48
N MET A 35 22.44 6.24 1.49
CA MET A 35 23.73 5.57 1.24
C MET A 35 24.24 5.77 -0.18
N LEU A 36 23.32 5.76 -1.16
CA LEU A 36 23.62 5.98 -2.58
C LEU A 36 22.54 6.88 -3.19
N ILE A 37 22.93 8.04 -3.71
CA ILE A 37 22.02 8.96 -4.41
C ILE A 37 21.47 8.31 -5.69
N ASP A 38 22.29 7.52 -6.37
CA ASP A 38 21.91 6.84 -7.62
C ASP A 38 20.82 5.78 -7.43
N THR A 39 20.59 5.31 -6.22
CA THR A 39 19.55 4.31 -5.91
C THR A 39 18.29 4.89 -5.26
N ILE A 40 18.15 6.22 -5.20
CA ILE A 40 16.91 6.86 -4.78
C ILE A 40 15.77 6.38 -5.70
N GLY A 41 14.71 5.82 -5.10
CA GLY A 41 13.55 5.32 -5.83
C GLY A 41 13.74 3.98 -6.54
N LEU A 42 14.85 3.27 -6.32
CA LEU A 42 15.07 1.98 -6.96
C LEU A 42 14.05 0.94 -6.50
N ALA A 43 13.27 0.42 -7.46
CA ALA A 43 12.34 -0.68 -7.27
C ALA A 43 13.09 -2.02 -7.33
N SER A 44 13.73 -2.42 -6.24
CA SER A 44 14.69 -3.54 -6.19
C SER A 44 14.07 -4.95 -6.29
N CYS A 45 12.74 -5.08 -6.17
CA CYS A 45 12.03 -6.36 -6.30
C CYS A 45 11.38 -6.45 -7.68
N ASN A 46 10.05 -6.48 -7.76
CA ASN A 46 9.33 -6.53 -9.02
C ASN A 46 9.20 -5.15 -9.67
N PRO A 47 9.21 -5.05 -11.02
CA PRO A 47 9.07 -3.79 -11.74
C PRO A 47 7.60 -3.37 -11.86
N ALA A 48 6.88 -3.27 -10.75
CA ALA A 48 5.46 -2.97 -10.80
C ALA A 48 5.00 -2.16 -9.58
N ILE A 49 4.06 -1.23 -9.82
CA ILE A 49 3.35 -0.42 -8.82
C ILE A 49 1.85 -0.70 -8.92
N GLY A 50 1.18 -0.76 -7.78
CA GLY A 50 -0.24 -0.98 -7.70
C GLY A 50 -0.66 -2.46 -7.64
N GLY A 51 -1.92 -2.69 -7.96
CA GLY A 51 -2.61 -3.97 -7.78
C GLY A 51 -3.68 -3.91 -6.71
N LEU A 52 -4.26 -5.06 -6.35
CA LEU A 52 -5.38 -5.13 -5.41
C LEU A 52 -4.98 -4.62 -4.02
N GLY A 53 -5.67 -3.59 -3.53
CA GLY A 53 -5.36 -2.89 -2.29
C GLY A 53 -4.20 -1.90 -2.42
N LYS A 54 -3.23 -2.17 -3.28
CA LYS A 54 -2.03 -1.36 -3.49
C LYS A 54 -2.27 -0.18 -4.43
N GLY A 55 -3.01 -0.37 -5.52
CA GLY A 55 -3.47 0.74 -6.37
C GLY A 55 -4.29 1.77 -5.58
N HIS A 56 -5.08 1.31 -4.60
CA HIS A 56 -5.79 2.19 -3.68
C HIS A 56 -4.80 3.07 -2.87
N LEU A 57 -3.76 2.45 -2.26
CA LEU A 57 -2.72 3.19 -1.55
C LEU A 57 -2.03 4.22 -2.43
N THR A 58 -1.65 3.84 -3.67
CA THR A 58 -0.98 4.75 -4.62
C THR A 58 -1.85 5.96 -4.94
N LYS A 59 -3.15 5.76 -5.21
CA LYS A 59 -4.10 6.86 -5.47
C LYS A 59 -4.35 7.72 -4.23
N GLU A 60 -4.41 7.14 -3.04
CA GLU A 60 -4.54 7.88 -1.78
C GLU A 60 -3.30 8.73 -1.51
N VAL A 61 -2.10 8.17 -1.73
CA VAL A 61 -0.82 8.89 -1.67
C VAL A 61 -0.82 10.08 -2.64
N ASP A 62 -1.25 9.87 -3.89
CA ASP A 62 -1.30 10.92 -4.92
C ASP A 62 -2.24 12.07 -4.53
N VAL A 63 -3.46 11.77 -4.10
CA VAL A 63 -4.44 12.80 -3.69
C VAL A 63 -3.95 13.62 -2.51
N LEU A 64 -3.24 12.99 -1.57
CA LEU A 64 -2.63 13.66 -0.42
C LEU A 64 -1.30 14.37 -0.76
N GLY A 65 -0.98 14.51 -2.04
CA GLY A 65 0.15 15.31 -2.52
C GLY A 65 1.45 14.57 -2.69
N GLY A 66 1.45 13.24 -2.53
CA GLY A 66 2.61 12.37 -2.77
C GLY A 66 3.00 12.25 -4.25
N ALA A 67 4.10 11.57 -4.52
CA ALA A 67 4.74 11.53 -5.83
C ALA A 67 4.66 10.17 -6.54
N MET A 68 4.40 9.06 -5.84
CA MET A 68 4.44 7.72 -6.42
C MET A 68 3.53 7.59 -7.64
N GLY A 69 2.32 8.17 -7.61
CA GLY A 69 1.37 8.11 -8.72
C GLY A 69 1.93 8.75 -9.99
N ILE A 70 2.40 9.99 -9.90
CA ILE A 70 2.95 10.73 -11.05
C ILE A 70 4.25 10.11 -11.57
N ILE A 71 5.12 9.60 -10.68
CA ILE A 71 6.35 8.90 -11.08
C ILE A 71 5.98 7.63 -11.86
N THR A 72 4.96 6.90 -11.41
CA THR A 72 4.48 5.67 -12.08
C THR A 72 3.88 5.98 -13.45
N ASP A 73 3.04 7.01 -13.55
CA ASP A 73 2.43 7.40 -14.83
C ASP A 73 3.48 7.85 -15.86
N HIS A 74 4.59 8.45 -15.38
CA HIS A 74 5.70 8.85 -16.25
C HIS A 74 6.57 7.67 -16.73
N SER A 75 6.64 6.60 -15.95
CA SER A 75 7.59 5.48 -16.18
C SER A 75 6.93 4.14 -16.52
N GLY A 76 5.62 4.08 -16.62
CA GLY A 76 4.92 2.82 -16.83
C GLY A 76 5.09 2.28 -18.25
N LEU A 77 5.29 0.96 -18.33
CA LEU A 77 5.44 0.18 -19.55
C LEU A 77 4.20 -0.62 -19.91
N GLN A 78 3.32 -0.90 -18.94
CA GLN A 78 2.08 -1.61 -19.15
C GLN A 78 1.10 -1.28 -18.02
N TYR A 79 -0.16 -1.07 -18.37
CA TYR A 79 -1.20 -0.72 -17.40
C TYR A 79 -2.39 -1.67 -17.50
N ARG A 80 -2.92 -2.06 -16.35
CA ARG A 80 -4.10 -2.93 -16.27
C ARG A 80 -4.99 -2.60 -15.08
N VAL A 81 -6.29 -2.76 -15.27
CA VAL A 81 -7.25 -2.83 -14.17
C VAL A 81 -7.45 -4.29 -13.78
N LEU A 82 -6.90 -4.69 -12.65
CA LEU A 82 -7.10 -6.03 -12.11
C LEU A 82 -8.54 -6.16 -11.59
N ASN A 83 -9.11 -7.37 -11.70
CA ASN A 83 -10.51 -7.66 -11.33
C ASN A 83 -11.54 -6.75 -12.04
N ALA A 84 -11.27 -6.29 -13.25
CA ALA A 84 -12.17 -5.42 -14.00
C ALA A 84 -13.62 -5.97 -14.08
N SER A 85 -13.79 -7.29 -14.25
CA SER A 85 -15.09 -7.97 -14.30
C SER A 85 -15.80 -8.13 -12.94
N LYS A 86 -15.08 -7.97 -11.81
CA LYS A 86 -15.64 -8.21 -10.47
C LYS A 86 -16.28 -6.96 -9.84
N GLY A 87 -16.19 -5.84 -10.51
CA GLY A 87 -16.80 -4.57 -10.08
C GLY A 87 -15.88 -3.62 -9.31
N PRO A 88 -16.26 -2.33 -9.23
CA PRO A 88 -15.43 -1.23 -8.70
C PRO A 88 -14.88 -1.45 -7.29
N ALA A 89 -15.62 -2.12 -6.41
CA ALA A 89 -15.22 -2.33 -5.00
C ALA A 89 -13.95 -3.20 -4.81
N VAL A 90 -13.56 -3.95 -5.83
CA VAL A 90 -12.41 -4.88 -5.77
C VAL A 90 -11.46 -4.74 -6.98
N ARG A 91 -11.67 -3.73 -7.81
CA ARG A 91 -10.74 -3.36 -8.88
C ARG A 91 -9.47 -2.81 -8.29
N GLY A 92 -8.35 -2.98 -8.99
CA GLY A 92 -7.08 -2.40 -8.59
C GLY A 92 -6.25 -2.05 -9.82
N THR A 93 -5.82 -0.80 -9.94
CA THR A 93 -4.91 -0.35 -10.99
C THR A 93 -3.51 -0.90 -10.73
N ARG A 94 -2.87 -1.46 -11.76
CA ARG A 94 -1.49 -1.94 -11.74
C ARG A 94 -0.75 -1.44 -12.98
N ALA A 95 0.48 -0.96 -12.78
CA ALA A 95 1.43 -0.64 -13.83
C ALA A 95 2.70 -1.48 -13.68
N GLN A 96 3.20 -2.03 -14.80
CA GLN A 96 4.61 -2.38 -14.93
C GLN A 96 5.39 -1.11 -15.21
N ILE A 97 6.54 -0.94 -14.58
CA ILE A 97 7.35 0.28 -14.69
C ILE A 97 8.68 0.00 -15.37
N ASP A 98 9.16 0.96 -16.13
CA ASP A 98 10.57 1.07 -16.49
C ASP A 98 11.35 1.47 -15.24
N MET A 99 12.13 0.54 -14.71
CA MET A 99 12.82 0.72 -13.42
C MET A 99 13.86 1.83 -13.47
N ASP A 100 14.52 2.03 -14.60
CA ASP A 100 15.50 3.08 -14.76
C ASP A 100 14.84 4.45 -14.90
N THR A 101 13.80 4.56 -15.72
CA THR A 101 13.02 5.79 -15.87
C THR A 101 12.39 6.19 -14.55
N TYR A 102 11.78 5.24 -13.83
CA TYR A 102 11.18 5.46 -12.50
C TYR A 102 12.21 6.03 -11.52
N ARG A 103 13.36 5.37 -11.40
CA ARG A 103 14.44 5.75 -10.51
C ARG A 103 15.03 7.11 -10.87
N ILE A 104 15.30 7.36 -12.16
CA ILE A 104 15.86 8.63 -12.62
C ILE A 104 14.89 9.78 -12.36
N PHE A 105 13.60 9.59 -12.66
CA PHE A 105 12.57 10.60 -12.42
C PHE A 105 12.41 10.88 -10.92
N ALA A 106 12.31 9.85 -10.08
CA ALA A 106 12.21 9.98 -8.63
C ALA A 106 13.40 10.72 -8.03
N ARG A 107 14.63 10.34 -8.44
CA ARG A 107 15.87 11.00 -8.01
C ARG A 107 15.90 12.48 -8.41
N ASN A 108 15.57 12.78 -9.65
CA ASN A 108 15.55 14.16 -10.14
C ASN A 108 14.50 15.01 -9.43
N LEU A 109 13.34 14.43 -9.13
CA LEU A 109 12.29 15.11 -8.36
C LEU A 109 12.81 15.47 -6.96
N VAL A 110 13.47 14.54 -6.27
CA VAL A 110 14.06 14.76 -4.95
C VAL A 110 15.15 15.84 -4.99
N LEU A 111 16.08 15.74 -5.96
CA LEU A 111 17.22 16.67 -6.06
C LEU A 111 16.83 18.10 -6.46
N ASN A 112 15.69 18.29 -7.15
CA ASN A 112 15.24 19.60 -7.62
C ASN A 112 14.09 20.19 -6.78
N THR A 113 13.66 19.52 -5.70
CA THR A 113 12.59 20.04 -4.85
C THR A 113 13.11 21.18 -3.95
N PRO A 114 12.49 22.36 -3.96
CA PRO A 114 12.84 23.45 -3.04
C PRO A 114 12.75 23.00 -1.57
N ASN A 115 13.60 23.56 -0.72
CA ASN A 115 13.70 23.24 0.71
C ASN A 115 14.14 21.80 1.04
N LEU A 116 14.55 21.01 0.04
CA LEU A 116 15.06 19.66 0.20
C LEU A 116 16.53 19.59 -0.22
N SER A 117 17.39 19.16 0.70
CA SER A 117 18.80 18.87 0.42
C SER A 117 19.10 17.40 0.65
N VAL A 118 20.13 16.88 -0.03
CA VAL A 118 20.48 15.45 0.00
C VAL A 118 21.97 15.29 0.30
N SER A 119 22.33 14.29 1.12
CA SER A 119 23.72 13.83 1.31
C SER A 119 23.85 12.33 1.11
N GLN A 120 24.95 11.92 0.48
CA GLN A 120 25.29 10.52 0.32
C GLN A 120 26.17 10.08 1.49
N GLU A 121 25.55 9.56 2.53
CA GLU A 121 26.19 9.10 3.76
C GLU A 121 25.36 7.96 4.37
N MET A 122 25.97 7.18 5.27
CA MET A 122 25.27 6.15 6.03
C MET A 122 25.07 6.66 7.46
N THR A 123 23.82 6.69 7.93
CA THR A 123 23.49 7.03 9.31
C THR A 123 23.90 5.89 10.24
N GLU A 124 24.58 6.19 11.33
CA GLU A 124 25.07 5.22 12.31
C GLU A 124 24.35 5.28 13.65
N SER A 125 23.99 6.48 14.13
CA SER A 125 23.31 6.62 15.42
C SER A 125 22.39 7.82 15.48
N LEU A 126 21.44 7.77 16.41
CA LEU A 126 20.58 8.88 16.80
C LEU A 126 21.28 9.70 17.89
N ILE A 127 21.07 11.01 17.88
CA ILE A 127 21.47 11.93 18.94
C ILE A 127 20.21 12.28 19.73
N LEU A 128 20.23 12.01 21.02
CA LEU A 128 19.11 12.26 21.94
C LEU A 128 19.49 13.31 22.98
N GLU A 129 18.54 14.18 23.30
CA GLU A 129 18.58 15.11 24.42
C GLU A 129 17.23 15.06 25.16
N ASN A 130 17.21 14.70 26.44
CA ASN A 130 15.99 14.62 27.27
C ASN A 130 14.86 13.78 26.64
N ASP A 131 15.17 12.56 26.18
CA ASP A 131 14.24 11.63 25.50
C ASP A 131 13.62 12.16 24.19
N GLU A 132 14.20 13.22 23.63
CA GLU A 132 13.83 13.77 22.32
C GLU A 132 14.98 13.59 21.34
N VAL A 133 14.66 13.19 20.09
CA VAL A 133 15.67 13.12 19.04
C VAL A 133 16.03 14.52 18.56
N VAL A 134 17.33 14.81 18.49
CA VAL A 134 17.86 16.12 18.06
C VAL A 134 18.81 16.01 16.86
N GLY A 135 19.01 14.81 16.32
CA GLY A 135 19.84 14.62 15.14
C GLY A 135 20.36 13.20 14.96
N VAL A 136 21.32 13.05 14.06
CA VAL A 136 21.99 11.79 13.74
C VAL A 136 23.50 12.02 13.51
N THR A 137 24.28 10.93 13.67
CA THR A 137 25.67 10.86 13.21
C THR A 137 25.80 9.93 12.01
N THR A 138 26.85 10.12 11.21
CA THR A 138 27.12 9.33 10.01
C THR A 138 28.50 8.68 10.01
N ASN A 139 28.68 7.72 9.12
CA ASN A 139 29.91 6.91 8.96
C ASN A 139 31.16 7.72 8.57
N ILE A 140 31.01 8.99 8.19
CA ILE A 140 32.13 9.89 7.92
C ILE A 140 32.27 10.99 8.99
N ASN A 141 31.75 10.73 10.18
CA ASN A 141 31.78 11.61 11.36
C ASN A 141 31.10 12.97 11.16
N ASN A 142 30.12 13.08 10.28
CA ASN A 142 29.26 14.25 10.20
C ASN A 142 28.14 14.15 11.24
N THR A 143 27.73 15.32 11.73
CA THR A 143 26.59 15.48 12.63
C THR A 143 25.53 16.30 11.94
N TYR A 144 24.30 15.78 11.90
CA TYR A 144 23.12 16.48 11.39
C TYR A 144 22.17 16.72 12.54
N ARG A 145 21.79 17.98 12.75
CA ARG A 145 20.80 18.33 13.76
C ARG A 145 19.46 18.68 13.15
N ALA A 146 18.38 18.19 13.77
CA ALA A 146 17.00 18.51 13.38
C ALA A 146 16.05 18.31 14.55
N LYS A 147 14.90 18.99 14.49
CA LYS A 147 13.83 18.85 15.48
C LYS A 147 13.02 17.55 15.32
N LYS A 148 13.01 16.98 14.12
CA LYS A 148 12.32 15.72 13.81
C LYS A 148 13.20 14.84 12.94
N VAL A 149 13.14 13.53 13.17
CA VAL A 149 13.88 12.52 12.41
C VAL A 149 12.93 11.43 11.94
N ILE A 150 12.98 11.08 10.66
CA ILE A 150 12.17 10.03 10.05
C ILE A 150 13.11 8.93 9.53
N ILE A 151 13.02 7.71 10.09
CA ILE A 151 13.84 6.57 9.68
C ILE A 151 13.08 5.71 8.69
N THR A 152 13.70 5.44 7.53
CA THR A 152 13.10 4.68 6.42
C THR A 152 14.09 3.69 5.80
N THR A 153 14.68 2.84 6.63
CA THR A 153 15.83 1.99 6.29
C THR A 153 15.56 0.82 5.34
N GLY A 154 14.32 0.55 5.00
CA GLY A 154 14.00 -0.57 4.09
C GLY A 154 14.52 -1.91 4.63
N THR A 155 15.24 -2.66 3.77
CA THR A 155 15.86 -3.95 4.11
C THR A 155 17.30 -3.82 4.63
N PHE A 156 17.78 -2.59 4.90
CA PHE A 156 19.19 -2.36 5.20
C PHE A 156 19.55 -2.56 6.68
N LEU A 157 18.59 -2.49 7.61
CA LEU A 157 18.85 -2.66 9.04
C LEU A 157 19.32 -4.09 9.34
N LYS A 158 20.62 -4.25 9.65
CA LYS A 158 21.28 -5.54 9.84
C LYS A 158 20.93 -6.55 8.73
N GLY A 159 20.90 -6.06 7.47
CA GLY A 159 20.52 -6.83 6.31
C GLY A 159 21.50 -7.97 6.01
N VAL A 160 20.98 -9.16 5.68
CA VAL A 160 21.77 -10.32 5.24
C VAL A 160 21.15 -10.91 3.99
N VAL A 161 21.90 -10.92 2.90
CA VAL A 161 21.53 -11.56 1.63
C VAL A 161 21.94 -13.02 1.67
N HIS A 162 21.04 -13.92 1.29
CA HIS A 162 21.25 -15.37 1.23
C HIS A 162 21.07 -15.89 -0.21
N ILE A 163 22.07 -16.61 -0.72
CA ILE A 163 22.02 -17.35 -2.00
C ILE A 163 22.64 -18.72 -1.75
N GLY A 164 21.82 -19.75 -1.65
CA GLY A 164 22.28 -21.06 -1.21
C GLY A 164 23.05 -20.93 0.12
N GLU A 165 24.23 -21.52 0.16
CA GLU A 165 25.11 -21.52 1.32
C GLU A 165 25.81 -20.17 1.57
N HIS A 166 25.75 -19.23 0.61
CA HIS A 166 26.42 -17.93 0.72
C HIS A 166 25.59 -16.90 1.47
N GLN A 167 26.24 -16.19 2.39
CA GLN A 167 25.68 -15.09 3.15
C GLN A 167 26.55 -13.84 3.02
N ASN A 168 25.91 -12.69 2.78
CA ASN A 168 26.59 -11.41 2.74
C ASN A 168 25.82 -10.37 3.58
N GLN A 169 26.54 -9.59 4.38
CA GLN A 169 25.96 -8.49 5.16
C GLN A 169 25.64 -7.30 4.24
N ASN A 170 24.53 -7.41 3.55
CA ASN A 170 24.06 -6.42 2.58
C ASN A 170 22.57 -6.11 2.84
N GLY A 171 22.17 -4.87 2.64
CA GLY A 171 20.76 -4.48 2.66
C GLY A 171 20.04 -4.77 1.33
N ARG A 172 20.81 -4.85 0.26
CA ARG A 172 20.45 -5.27 -1.09
C ARG A 172 21.72 -5.85 -1.72
N PHE A 173 21.61 -6.79 -2.65
CA PHE A 173 22.79 -7.42 -3.23
C PHE A 173 23.80 -6.37 -3.76
N GLY A 174 25.03 -6.42 -3.25
CA GLY A 174 26.09 -5.47 -3.58
C GLY A 174 26.06 -4.13 -2.83
N GLU A 175 25.13 -3.93 -1.89
CA GLU A 175 25.03 -2.70 -1.09
C GLU A 175 25.11 -3.01 0.41
N ASN A 176 25.97 -2.29 1.12
CA ASN A 176 26.25 -2.53 2.53
C ASN A 176 25.01 -2.49 3.44
N ALA A 177 25.00 -3.31 4.49
CA ALA A 177 23.98 -3.24 5.52
C ALA A 177 24.24 -2.10 6.53
N SER A 178 23.19 -1.58 7.14
CA SER A 178 23.24 -0.56 8.21
C SER A 178 23.28 -1.26 9.58
N ASN A 179 24.47 -1.68 9.98
CA ASN A 179 24.66 -2.46 11.23
C ASN A 179 24.71 -1.55 12.46
N SER A 180 25.42 -0.41 12.39
CA SER A 180 25.58 0.51 13.52
C SER A 180 24.23 1.09 13.96
N LEU A 181 23.41 1.56 13.03
CA LEU A 181 22.07 2.07 13.35
C LEU A 181 21.16 0.97 13.92
N ALA A 182 21.26 -0.27 13.42
CA ALA A 182 20.50 -1.39 13.96
C ALA A 182 20.86 -1.68 15.43
N LEU A 183 22.15 -1.63 15.75
CA LEU A 183 22.63 -1.78 17.12
C LEU A 183 22.15 -0.64 18.01
N ASN A 184 22.28 0.61 17.54
CA ASN A 184 21.86 1.79 18.27
C ASN A 184 20.35 1.75 18.61
N LEU A 185 19.48 1.36 17.67
CA LEU A 185 18.05 1.19 17.93
C LEU A 185 17.74 0.12 18.98
N ARG A 186 18.52 -0.98 19.01
CA ARG A 186 18.41 -2.01 20.05
C ARG A 186 18.84 -1.50 21.43
N GLU A 187 19.95 -0.75 21.49
CA GLU A 187 20.47 -0.14 22.71
C GLU A 187 19.49 0.90 23.29
N LEU A 188 18.76 1.60 22.42
CA LEU A 188 17.68 2.50 22.81
C LEU A 188 16.42 1.75 23.29
N GLY A 189 16.47 0.43 23.30
CA GLY A 189 15.44 -0.44 23.88
C GLY A 189 14.20 -0.63 23.02
N PHE A 190 14.26 -0.41 21.70
CA PHE A 190 13.17 -0.79 20.80
C PHE A 190 13.04 -2.31 20.69
N LYS A 191 11.80 -2.78 20.53
CA LYS A 191 11.51 -4.19 20.28
C LYS A 191 11.83 -4.51 18.81
N VAL A 192 13.07 -4.95 18.58
CA VAL A 192 13.59 -5.28 17.25
C VAL A 192 13.47 -6.78 17.00
N GLU A 193 12.84 -7.15 15.91
CA GLU A 193 12.67 -8.53 15.44
C GLU A 193 13.18 -8.65 13.99
N ARG A 194 13.12 -9.87 13.41
CA ARG A 194 13.62 -10.11 12.05
C ARG A 194 12.52 -10.58 11.11
N LEU A 195 12.54 -10.06 9.89
CA LEU A 195 11.72 -10.52 8.78
C LEU A 195 12.58 -10.90 7.58
N LYS A 196 12.00 -11.68 6.69
CA LYS A 196 12.62 -12.10 5.44
C LYS A 196 11.73 -11.74 4.26
N THR A 197 12.35 -11.28 3.17
CA THR A 197 11.72 -11.20 1.85
C THR A 197 12.66 -11.79 0.81
N GLY A 198 12.33 -11.70 -0.46
CA GLY A 198 13.18 -12.23 -1.52
C GLY A 198 12.88 -11.59 -2.87
N THR A 199 13.72 -11.87 -3.84
CA THR A 199 13.57 -11.40 -5.22
C THR A 199 13.76 -12.56 -6.20
N CYS A 200 13.20 -12.39 -7.39
CA CYS A 200 13.35 -13.37 -8.47
C CYS A 200 14.65 -13.13 -9.25
N PRO A 201 15.16 -14.15 -9.97
CA PRO A 201 16.23 -13.98 -10.94
C PRO A 201 15.85 -13.04 -12.08
N ARG A 202 16.86 -12.47 -12.74
CA ARG A 202 16.73 -11.72 -13.99
C ARG A 202 17.52 -12.44 -15.07
N VAL A 203 17.03 -12.35 -16.28
CA VAL A 203 17.66 -12.95 -17.47
C VAL A 203 17.80 -11.92 -18.58
N ALA A 204 18.83 -12.07 -19.40
CA ALA A 204 19.05 -11.22 -20.57
C ALA A 204 17.92 -11.42 -21.60
N GLY A 205 17.31 -10.32 -22.06
CA GLY A 205 16.16 -10.39 -22.95
C GLY A 205 16.45 -11.05 -24.31
N ASN A 206 17.67 -10.91 -24.83
CA ASN A 206 18.10 -11.53 -26.08
C ASN A 206 18.37 -13.05 -25.97
N SER A 207 18.30 -13.61 -24.77
CA SER A 207 18.49 -15.04 -24.51
C SER A 207 17.18 -15.80 -24.24
N ILE A 208 16.04 -15.09 -24.29
CA ILE A 208 14.71 -15.68 -24.10
C ILE A 208 14.16 -16.09 -25.47
N ASP A 209 13.65 -17.31 -25.55
CA ASP A 209 12.83 -17.75 -26.67
C ASP A 209 11.35 -17.46 -26.39
N PHE A 210 10.80 -16.45 -27.06
CA PHE A 210 9.39 -16.05 -26.90
C PHE A 210 8.43 -16.88 -27.77
N GLU A 211 8.94 -17.75 -28.65
CA GLU A 211 8.10 -18.53 -29.54
C GLU A 211 7.18 -19.49 -28.75
N GLY A 212 5.89 -19.38 -29.00
CA GLY A 212 4.88 -20.20 -28.34
C GLY A 212 4.67 -19.90 -26.86
N LEU A 213 5.15 -18.76 -26.33
CA LEU A 213 4.73 -18.20 -25.07
C LEU A 213 3.47 -17.34 -25.24
N GLU A 214 2.60 -17.36 -24.22
CA GLU A 214 1.40 -16.52 -24.20
C GLU A 214 1.77 -15.07 -23.94
N GLU A 215 1.38 -14.18 -24.86
CA GLU A 215 1.60 -12.75 -24.72
C GLU A 215 0.50 -12.11 -23.86
N HIS A 216 0.90 -11.31 -22.88
CA HIS A 216 0.01 -10.67 -21.92
C HIS A 216 0.06 -9.15 -22.08
N PHE A 217 -0.98 -8.60 -22.71
CA PHE A 217 -1.08 -7.19 -23.08
C PHE A 217 -1.58 -6.33 -21.92
N GLY A 218 -1.25 -5.02 -21.99
CA GLY A 218 -1.91 -3.99 -21.21
C GLY A 218 -3.33 -3.70 -21.70
N ASP A 219 -4.09 -2.92 -20.92
CA ASP A 219 -5.44 -2.49 -21.30
C ASP A 219 -5.36 -1.50 -22.48
N ALA A 220 -6.30 -1.60 -23.43
CA ALA A 220 -6.35 -0.70 -24.59
C ALA A 220 -6.57 0.78 -24.19
N ASN A 221 -7.35 0.98 -23.11
CA ASN A 221 -7.51 2.28 -22.46
C ASN A 221 -6.78 2.21 -21.11
N PRO A 222 -5.49 2.58 -21.06
CA PRO A 222 -4.67 2.39 -19.88
C PRO A 222 -5.14 3.29 -18.73
N PRO A 223 -5.36 2.73 -17.52
CA PRO A 223 -5.66 3.53 -16.34
C PRO A 223 -4.40 4.26 -15.86
N TYR A 224 -4.54 5.47 -15.36
CA TYR A 224 -3.46 6.23 -14.71
C TYR A 224 -3.67 6.33 -13.19
N PHE A 225 -2.61 6.67 -12.45
CA PHE A 225 -2.67 6.79 -10.99
C PHE A 225 -2.93 8.21 -10.52
N SER A 226 -2.21 9.20 -11.10
CA SER A 226 -2.26 10.57 -10.61
C SER A 226 -3.39 11.37 -11.24
N TYR A 227 -4.18 12.04 -10.40
CA TYR A 227 -5.20 12.99 -10.88
C TYR A 227 -4.60 14.20 -11.63
N LYS A 228 -3.29 14.40 -11.54
CA LYS A 228 -2.54 15.45 -12.24
C LYS A 228 -2.12 15.06 -13.65
N THR A 229 -2.15 13.76 -13.96
CA THR A 229 -1.79 13.23 -15.27
C THR A 229 -2.83 13.67 -16.31
N LYS A 230 -2.36 14.27 -17.40
CA LYS A 230 -3.18 14.72 -18.54
C LYS A 230 -2.70 14.05 -19.82
N ASP A 231 -3.58 13.91 -20.79
CA ASP A 231 -3.28 13.37 -22.14
C ASP A 231 -2.51 12.04 -22.07
N PHE A 232 -2.96 11.12 -21.21
CA PHE A 232 -2.29 9.88 -20.91
C PHE A 232 -2.41 8.86 -22.05
N ASN A 233 -1.34 8.68 -22.80
CA ASN A 233 -1.25 7.72 -23.90
C ASN A 233 0.15 7.07 -23.94
N PRO A 234 0.48 6.20 -22.98
CA PRO A 234 1.81 5.61 -22.88
C PRO A 234 2.04 4.55 -23.96
N THR A 235 3.30 4.44 -24.43
CA THR A 235 3.72 3.27 -25.19
C THR A 235 3.76 2.06 -24.26
N GLN A 236 2.96 1.03 -24.57
CA GLN A 236 2.90 -0.16 -23.74
C GLN A 236 3.72 -1.32 -24.32
N LEU A 237 4.35 -2.09 -23.43
CA LEU A 237 5.04 -3.35 -23.72
C LEU A 237 4.26 -4.52 -23.16
N SER A 238 4.35 -5.67 -23.83
CA SER A 238 3.76 -6.90 -23.31
C SER A 238 4.68 -7.61 -22.33
N CYS A 239 4.07 -8.31 -21.38
CA CYS A 239 4.72 -9.37 -20.63
C CYS A 239 4.44 -10.72 -21.28
N PHE A 240 5.16 -11.76 -20.91
CA PHE A 240 4.92 -13.11 -21.41
C PHE A 240 4.66 -14.06 -20.25
N ILE A 241 3.84 -15.08 -20.50
CA ILE A 241 3.49 -16.08 -19.51
C ILE A 241 4.19 -17.39 -19.84
N THR A 242 4.83 -17.96 -18.83
CA THR A 242 5.37 -19.32 -18.85
C THR A 242 5.03 -20.04 -17.54
N TYR A 243 5.49 -21.27 -17.37
CA TYR A 243 5.14 -22.09 -16.22
C TYR A 243 6.33 -22.93 -15.76
N THR A 244 6.42 -23.17 -14.46
CA THR A 244 7.20 -24.30 -13.95
C THR A 244 6.57 -25.62 -14.41
N ASN A 245 7.31 -26.71 -14.35
CA ASN A 245 6.88 -28.04 -14.77
C ASN A 245 7.38 -29.12 -13.80
N PRO A 246 7.00 -30.40 -13.95
CA PRO A 246 7.45 -31.47 -13.05
C PRO A 246 8.97 -31.60 -12.93
N THR A 247 9.73 -31.39 -14.03
CA THR A 247 11.20 -31.40 -14.00
C THR A 247 11.74 -30.25 -13.14
N THR A 248 11.20 -29.04 -13.32
CA THR A 248 11.52 -27.88 -12.48
C THR A 248 11.28 -28.19 -11.00
N HIS A 249 10.11 -28.78 -10.70
CA HIS A 249 9.74 -29.12 -9.32
C HIS A 249 10.66 -30.20 -8.73
N GLN A 250 11.07 -31.20 -9.53
CA GLN A 250 11.99 -32.24 -9.07
C GLN A 250 13.37 -31.68 -8.74
N ILE A 251 13.93 -30.83 -9.62
CA ILE A 251 15.19 -30.13 -9.37
C ILE A 251 15.15 -29.39 -8.03
N ILE A 252 14.05 -28.68 -7.75
CA ILE A 252 13.91 -27.91 -6.50
C ILE A 252 13.79 -28.83 -5.29
N ARG A 253 13.00 -29.92 -5.36
CA ARG A 253 12.84 -30.89 -4.25
C ARG A 253 14.15 -31.56 -3.89
N ASP A 254 14.93 -31.97 -4.89
CA ASP A 254 16.23 -32.65 -4.67
C ASP A 254 17.24 -31.72 -3.94
N ASN A 255 17.02 -30.40 -3.99
CA ASN A 255 17.89 -29.39 -3.40
C ASN A 255 17.28 -28.65 -2.19
N PHE A 256 16.19 -29.13 -1.60
CA PHE A 256 15.61 -28.52 -0.38
C PHE A 256 16.61 -28.43 0.76
N HIS A 257 17.47 -29.43 0.93
CA HIS A 257 18.49 -29.45 1.97
C HIS A 257 19.56 -28.34 1.82
N ARG A 258 19.72 -27.76 0.62
CA ARG A 258 20.63 -26.65 0.31
C ARG A 258 19.93 -25.29 0.33
N ALA A 259 18.60 -25.26 0.48
CA ALA A 259 17.84 -24.02 0.49
C ALA A 259 17.94 -23.34 1.87
N PRO A 260 18.36 -22.06 1.95
CA PRO A 260 18.46 -21.31 3.20
C PRO A 260 17.19 -21.31 4.06
N LEU A 261 16.02 -21.41 3.39
CA LEU A 261 14.72 -21.47 4.06
C LEU A 261 14.53 -22.77 4.88
N PHE A 262 15.10 -23.90 4.42
CA PHE A 262 14.89 -25.21 5.04
C PHE A 262 16.11 -25.70 5.83
N SER A 263 17.29 -25.11 5.61
CA SER A 263 18.53 -25.46 6.33
C SER A 263 18.64 -24.81 7.72
N GLY A 264 17.70 -23.95 8.10
CA GLY A 264 17.78 -23.17 9.34
C GLY A 264 18.72 -21.96 9.27
N GLN A 265 19.24 -21.63 8.09
CA GLN A 265 20.12 -20.48 7.88
C GLN A 265 19.37 -19.15 7.99
N ILE A 266 18.08 -19.10 7.63
CA ILE A 266 17.19 -17.95 7.75
C ILE A 266 16.34 -18.11 9.00
N GLU A 267 16.40 -17.13 9.91
CA GLU A 267 15.60 -17.07 11.14
C GLU A 267 14.30 -16.25 10.93
N GLY A 268 14.36 -15.27 10.05
CA GLY A 268 13.26 -14.33 9.79
C GLY A 268 12.06 -14.96 9.09
N ILE A 269 10.85 -14.58 9.52
CA ILE A 269 9.60 -15.06 8.92
C ILE A 269 9.39 -14.40 7.56
N GLY A 270 9.09 -15.21 6.55
CA GLY A 270 8.82 -14.76 5.19
C GLY A 270 7.37 -14.34 4.95
N PRO A 271 7.09 -13.59 3.85
CA PRO A 271 5.76 -13.12 3.53
C PRO A 271 4.84 -14.26 3.08
N ARG A 272 3.68 -14.37 3.69
CA ARG A 272 2.66 -15.39 3.38
C ARG A 272 2.17 -15.35 1.93
N TYR A 273 2.06 -14.16 1.34
CA TYR A 273 1.47 -13.95 0.01
C TYR A 273 2.50 -13.73 -1.11
N CYS A 274 3.78 -13.85 -0.81
CA CYS A 274 4.86 -13.89 -1.79
C CYS A 274 5.89 -14.94 -1.36
N PRO A 275 5.46 -16.23 -1.25
CA PRO A 275 6.37 -17.29 -0.89
C PRO A 275 7.41 -17.48 -2.00
N SER A 276 8.60 -17.94 -1.63
CA SER A 276 9.59 -18.38 -2.61
C SER A 276 9.10 -19.60 -3.38
N ILE A 277 9.71 -19.91 -4.52
CA ILE A 277 9.27 -21.05 -5.34
C ILE A 277 9.45 -22.38 -4.60
N GLU A 278 10.53 -22.52 -3.83
CA GLU A 278 10.76 -23.68 -2.98
C GLU A 278 9.66 -23.85 -1.92
N ASP A 279 9.18 -22.77 -1.32
CA ASP A 279 8.06 -22.80 -0.37
C ASP A 279 6.73 -23.15 -1.04
N LYS A 280 6.48 -22.62 -2.26
CA LYS A 280 5.28 -22.98 -3.05
C LYS A 280 5.24 -24.48 -3.38
N ILE A 281 6.36 -25.03 -3.85
CA ILE A 281 6.46 -26.45 -4.23
C ILE A 281 6.34 -27.35 -3.01
N ASN A 282 6.82 -26.92 -1.86
CA ASN A 282 6.67 -27.66 -0.59
C ASN A 282 5.20 -27.65 -0.11
N ARG A 283 4.56 -26.46 -0.06
CA ARG A 283 3.19 -26.30 0.47
C ARG A 283 2.08 -26.79 -0.49
N PHE A 284 2.33 -26.71 -1.79
CA PHE A 284 1.37 -27.06 -2.84
C PHE A 284 1.94 -28.16 -3.74
N SER A 285 2.37 -29.26 -3.11
CA SER A 285 3.06 -30.37 -3.78
C SER A 285 2.22 -31.07 -4.83
N GLU A 286 0.89 -30.97 -4.75
CA GLU A 286 -0.09 -31.51 -5.69
C GLU A 286 -0.19 -30.72 -7.01
N LYS A 287 0.32 -29.48 -7.04
CA LYS A 287 0.29 -28.67 -8.26
C LYS A 287 1.42 -29.06 -9.20
N GLU A 288 1.07 -29.39 -10.42
CA GLU A 288 2.04 -29.77 -11.46
C GLU A 288 2.81 -28.57 -12.04
N ARG A 289 2.25 -27.35 -11.93
CA ARG A 289 2.85 -26.12 -12.46
C ARG A 289 2.47 -24.88 -11.66
N HIS A 290 3.35 -23.89 -11.66
CA HIS A 290 3.12 -22.54 -11.18
C HIS A 290 3.32 -21.54 -12.31
N GLN A 291 2.41 -20.60 -12.45
CA GLN A 291 2.48 -19.54 -13.45
C GLN A 291 3.63 -18.57 -13.14
N LEU A 292 4.36 -18.18 -14.17
CA LEU A 292 5.43 -17.21 -14.15
C LEU A 292 5.15 -16.13 -15.18
N PHE A 293 5.56 -14.88 -14.86
CA PHE A 293 5.50 -13.77 -15.81
C PHE A 293 6.92 -13.31 -16.13
N LEU A 294 7.23 -13.20 -17.40
CA LEU A 294 8.45 -12.57 -17.89
C LEU A 294 8.13 -11.08 -18.09
N GLU A 295 8.62 -10.25 -17.19
CA GLU A 295 8.30 -8.82 -17.12
C GLU A 295 9.54 -8.01 -17.56
N PRO A 296 9.46 -7.21 -18.65
CA PRO A 296 10.57 -6.37 -19.06
C PRO A 296 10.87 -5.33 -17.97
N GLN A 297 12.13 -5.15 -17.61
CA GLN A 297 12.51 -4.17 -16.58
C GLN A 297 12.68 -2.75 -17.13
N THR A 298 12.90 -2.62 -18.42
CA THR A 298 13.05 -1.33 -19.12
C THR A 298 12.43 -1.40 -20.52
N ILE A 299 12.21 -0.24 -21.12
CA ILE A 299 11.72 -0.11 -22.50
C ILE A 299 12.68 -0.78 -23.51
N TYR A 300 13.95 -0.91 -23.18
CA TYR A 300 14.96 -1.54 -24.05
C TYR A 300 14.88 -3.07 -24.06
N LYS A 301 14.09 -3.69 -23.16
CA LYS A 301 13.91 -5.15 -23.08
C LYS A 301 15.22 -5.93 -22.90
N SER A 302 16.26 -5.28 -22.41
CA SER A 302 17.58 -5.90 -22.23
C SER A 302 17.61 -6.91 -21.08
N GLU A 303 16.73 -6.75 -20.10
CA GLU A 303 16.64 -7.62 -18.93
C GLU A 303 15.16 -7.88 -18.56
N TYR A 304 14.84 -9.12 -18.21
CA TYR A 304 13.51 -9.55 -17.79
C TYR A 304 13.52 -10.11 -16.37
N TYR A 305 12.55 -9.70 -15.58
CA TYR A 305 12.26 -10.23 -14.24
C TYR A 305 11.35 -11.44 -14.36
N ILE A 306 11.71 -12.57 -13.74
CA ILE A 306 10.90 -13.80 -13.76
C ILE A 306 9.95 -13.78 -12.57
N ASN A 307 8.86 -13.00 -12.67
CA ASN A 307 7.91 -12.84 -11.58
C ASN A 307 7.23 -14.17 -11.26
N GLY A 308 7.20 -14.54 -9.98
CA GLY A 308 6.70 -15.81 -9.49
C GLY A 308 7.78 -16.83 -9.14
N LEU A 309 9.04 -16.60 -9.57
CA LEU A 309 10.20 -17.47 -9.31
C LEU A 309 11.14 -16.91 -8.23
N SER A 310 10.59 -16.21 -7.20
CA SER A 310 11.43 -15.77 -6.08
C SER A 310 12.11 -16.97 -5.42
N THR A 311 13.42 -16.92 -5.26
CA THR A 311 14.21 -18.05 -4.73
C THR A 311 15.48 -17.58 -4.04
N SER A 312 15.98 -18.42 -3.14
CA SER A 312 17.31 -18.30 -2.52
C SER A 312 18.16 -19.55 -2.71
N LEU A 313 17.75 -20.42 -3.61
CA LEU A 313 18.53 -21.64 -3.95
C LEU A 313 19.96 -21.31 -4.44
N PRO A 314 20.91 -22.25 -4.31
CA PRO A 314 22.26 -22.08 -4.83
C PRO A 314 22.29 -21.75 -6.34
N LEU A 315 23.37 -21.11 -6.79
CA LEU A 315 23.53 -20.63 -8.18
C LEU A 315 23.34 -21.75 -9.21
N ASP A 316 24.01 -22.90 -9.00
CA ASP A 316 23.91 -24.07 -9.86
C ASP A 316 22.50 -24.65 -9.94
N VAL A 317 21.71 -24.52 -8.87
CA VAL A 317 20.32 -24.97 -8.84
C VAL A 317 19.43 -23.97 -9.57
N GLN A 318 19.63 -22.65 -9.36
CA GLN A 318 18.87 -21.62 -10.08
C GLN A 318 19.04 -21.73 -11.61
N GLU A 319 20.26 -22.01 -12.08
CA GLU A 319 20.52 -22.27 -13.51
C GLU A 319 19.70 -23.45 -14.03
N LYS A 320 19.78 -24.61 -13.36
CA LYS A 320 19.02 -25.81 -13.76
C LYS A 320 17.50 -25.57 -13.72
N VAL A 321 17.00 -24.86 -12.72
CA VAL A 321 15.60 -24.49 -12.59
C VAL A 321 15.16 -23.63 -13.76
N ILE A 322 15.90 -22.57 -14.08
CA ILE A 322 15.57 -21.64 -15.17
C ILE A 322 15.62 -22.36 -16.51
N HIS A 323 16.66 -23.14 -16.78
CA HIS A 323 16.81 -23.87 -18.05
C HIS A 323 15.79 -25.03 -18.20
N SER A 324 15.09 -25.42 -17.16
CA SER A 324 13.99 -26.39 -17.24
C SER A 324 12.64 -25.77 -17.66
N ILE A 325 12.55 -24.43 -17.76
CA ILE A 325 11.31 -23.69 -18.02
C ILE A 325 11.22 -23.35 -19.50
N LYS A 326 10.05 -23.56 -20.12
CA LYS A 326 9.79 -23.27 -21.53
C LYS A 326 10.09 -21.79 -21.85
N GLY A 327 10.88 -21.57 -22.91
CA GLY A 327 11.36 -20.26 -23.36
C GLY A 327 12.59 -19.75 -22.63
N LEU A 328 13.07 -20.46 -21.61
CA LEU A 328 14.25 -20.10 -20.82
C LEU A 328 15.37 -21.16 -20.88
N GLU A 329 15.29 -22.13 -21.79
CA GLU A 329 16.20 -23.26 -21.89
C GLU A 329 17.66 -22.80 -22.10
N ASN A 330 17.86 -21.67 -22.77
CA ASN A 330 19.16 -21.07 -23.05
C ASN A 330 19.32 -19.69 -22.43
N ALA A 331 18.47 -19.33 -21.46
CA ALA A 331 18.45 -18.00 -20.88
C ALA A 331 19.73 -17.70 -20.08
N LEU A 332 20.32 -16.53 -20.32
CA LEU A 332 21.48 -16.05 -19.60
C LEU A 332 21.03 -15.29 -18.35
N ILE A 333 21.39 -15.78 -17.17
CA ILE A 333 21.06 -15.13 -15.89
C ILE A 333 21.97 -13.91 -15.73
N THR A 334 21.38 -12.73 -15.66
CA THR A 334 22.08 -11.47 -15.39
C THR A 334 22.18 -11.18 -13.89
N ARG A 335 21.15 -11.58 -13.13
CA ARG A 335 21.09 -11.46 -11.67
C ARG A 335 20.39 -12.67 -11.08
N TYR A 336 21.02 -13.30 -10.11
CA TYR A 336 20.41 -14.40 -9.37
C TYR A 336 19.35 -13.91 -8.40
N GLY A 337 18.36 -14.76 -8.13
CA GLY A 337 17.41 -14.58 -7.05
C GLY A 337 18.12 -14.72 -5.70
N TYR A 338 17.63 -14.00 -4.69
CA TYR A 338 18.14 -14.09 -3.33
C TYR A 338 17.05 -13.84 -2.30
N ALA A 339 17.26 -14.33 -1.10
CA ALA A 339 16.51 -13.90 0.07
C ALA A 339 17.28 -12.79 0.77
N ILE A 340 16.54 -11.83 1.33
CA ILE A 340 17.08 -10.80 2.22
C ILE A 340 16.38 -10.89 3.57
N GLU A 341 17.17 -11.00 4.62
CA GLU A 341 16.76 -10.99 6.01
C GLU A 341 17.20 -9.68 6.65
N TYR A 342 16.33 -9.03 7.43
CA TYR A 342 16.58 -7.70 7.99
C TYR A 342 15.85 -7.46 9.29
N ASP A 343 16.36 -6.52 10.10
CA ASP A 343 15.73 -6.09 11.33
C ASP A 343 14.55 -5.14 11.05
N PHE A 344 13.49 -5.27 11.85
CA PHE A 344 12.37 -4.33 11.90
C PHE A 344 11.98 -4.05 13.35
N ILE A 345 11.30 -2.94 13.58
CA ILE A 345 10.76 -2.56 14.89
C ILE A 345 9.29 -2.92 14.93
N GLN A 346 8.83 -3.55 16.03
CA GLN A 346 7.41 -3.83 16.19
C GLN A 346 6.60 -2.53 16.12
N PRO A 347 5.67 -2.40 15.16
CA PRO A 347 4.97 -1.14 14.93
C PRO A 347 4.00 -0.76 16.06
N THR A 348 3.74 -1.66 17.01
CA THR A 348 3.03 -1.33 18.26
C THR A 348 3.81 -0.34 19.15
N GLU A 349 5.09 -0.10 18.87
CA GLU A 349 5.88 0.97 19.50
C GLU A 349 5.58 2.38 18.95
N LEU A 350 4.72 2.48 17.92
CA LEU A 350 4.34 3.73 17.27
C LEU A 350 2.95 4.18 17.69
N THR A 351 2.74 5.50 17.60
CA THR A 351 1.42 6.12 17.60
C THR A 351 0.78 6.05 16.20
N ASN A 352 -0.49 6.38 16.07
CA ASN A 352 -1.16 6.49 14.76
C ASN A 352 -0.59 7.59 13.85
N ALA A 353 0.23 8.49 14.41
CA ALA A 353 1.01 9.49 13.67
C ALA A 353 2.34 8.94 13.12
N LEU A 354 2.67 7.66 13.39
CA LEU A 354 3.95 6.99 13.13
C LEU A 354 5.14 7.57 13.94
N GLU A 355 4.89 8.40 14.95
CA GLU A 355 5.88 8.81 15.94
C GLU A 355 6.09 7.69 16.96
N THR A 356 7.35 7.47 17.38
CA THR A 356 7.63 6.47 18.42
C THR A 356 7.07 6.90 19.77
N LYS A 357 6.52 5.95 20.54
CA LYS A 357 6.02 6.20 21.90
C LYS A 357 7.14 6.49 22.90
N LYS A 358 8.37 6.05 22.58
CA LYS A 358 9.52 6.09 23.48
C LYS A 358 10.37 7.35 23.30
N ILE A 359 10.60 7.78 22.07
CA ILE A 359 11.48 8.91 21.73
C ILE A 359 10.65 9.94 20.98
N LYS A 360 10.49 11.10 21.58
CA LYS A 360 9.73 12.20 20.99
C LYS A 360 10.47 12.76 19.77
N GLY A 361 9.74 13.08 18.71
CA GLY A 361 10.28 13.62 17.47
C GLY A 361 10.85 12.57 16.51
N LEU A 362 10.89 11.29 16.90
CA LEU A 362 11.34 10.19 16.07
C LEU A 362 10.16 9.49 15.41
N TYR A 363 10.18 9.41 14.07
CA TYR A 363 9.18 8.73 13.24
C TYR A 363 9.80 7.54 12.50
N LEU A 364 9.03 6.48 12.31
CA LEU A 364 9.45 5.32 11.53
C LEU A 364 8.46 5.08 10.40
N ALA A 365 8.95 4.79 9.18
CA ALA A 365 8.08 4.53 8.04
C ALA A 365 8.66 3.49 7.07
N GLY A 366 7.78 2.66 6.51
CA GLY A 366 8.12 1.65 5.53
C GLY A 366 8.47 0.31 6.16
N GLN A 367 9.44 -0.41 5.57
CA GLN A 367 9.78 -1.78 5.99
C GLN A 367 10.29 -1.91 7.41
N ILE A 368 10.86 -0.85 7.98
CA ILE A 368 11.25 -0.81 9.39
C ILE A 368 10.07 -1.08 10.34
N ASN A 369 8.84 -0.86 9.88
CA ASN A 369 7.59 -1.15 10.60
C ASN A 369 6.98 -2.52 10.23
N GLY A 370 7.76 -3.40 9.60
CA GLY A 370 7.33 -4.76 9.26
C GLY A 370 6.44 -4.88 8.02
N THR A 371 6.34 -3.86 7.17
CA THR A 371 5.63 -3.95 5.89
C THR A 371 6.52 -4.44 4.76
N THR A 372 5.92 -5.03 3.70
CA THR A 372 6.63 -5.41 2.47
C THR A 372 5.85 -4.93 1.25
N GLY A 373 6.21 -3.79 0.70
CA GLY A 373 5.63 -3.23 -0.53
C GLY A 373 6.01 -1.78 -0.71
N TYR A 374 6.14 -1.36 -1.95
CA TYR A 374 6.50 0.01 -2.32
C TYR A 374 5.40 0.99 -1.89
N GLU A 375 4.15 0.61 -2.09
CA GLU A 375 2.96 1.41 -1.83
C GLU A 375 2.72 1.57 -0.33
N GLU A 376 2.93 0.50 0.45
CA GLU A 376 2.86 0.54 1.92
C GLU A 376 3.96 1.45 2.49
N ALA A 377 5.16 1.42 1.89
CA ALA A 377 6.27 2.27 2.29
C ALA A 377 5.99 3.74 1.95
N ALA A 378 5.49 4.02 0.74
CA ALA A 378 5.09 5.35 0.30
C ALA A 378 4.01 5.96 1.20
N ALA A 379 2.95 5.20 1.50
CA ALA A 379 1.86 5.64 2.36
C ALA A 379 2.35 6.02 3.78
N GLN A 380 3.21 5.19 4.37
CA GLN A 380 3.77 5.49 5.68
C GLN A 380 4.72 6.69 5.64
N GLY A 381 5.58 6.78 4.61
CA GLY A 381 6.49 7.92 4.43
C GLY A 381 5.73 9.24 4.32
N LEU A 382 4.69 9.26 3.50
CA LEU A 382 3.80 10.43 3.35
C LEU A 382 3.21 10.87 4.69
N MET A 383 2.61 9.93 5.43
CA MET A 383 1.97 10.23 6.71
C MET A 383 2.97 10.68 7.77
N ALA A 384 4.15 10.04 7.84
CA ALA A 384 5.23 10.47 8.74
C ALA A 384 5.73 11.88 8.41
N GLY A 385 5.90 12.19 7.12
CA GLY A 385 6.30 13.53 6.66
C GLY A 385 5.28 14.60 7.02
N ILE A 386 3.99 14.37 6.74
CA ILE A 386 2.90 15.29 7.12
C ILE A 386 2.89 15.52 8.63
N ASN A 387 2.91 14.44 9.43
CA ASN A 387 2.81 14.54 10.88
C ASN A 387 4.05 15.17 11.52
N ALA A 388 5.24 14.94 10.98
CA ALA A 388 6.45 15.64 11.43
C ALA A 388 6.33 17.16 11.23
N VAL A 389 5.79 17.61 10.08
CA VAL A 389 5.56 19.05 9.83
C VAL A 389 4.48 19.63 10.74
N LEU A 390 3.37 18.92 10.93
CA LEU A 390 2.31 19.37 11.85
C LEU A 390 2.83 19.49 13.28
N ALA A 391 3.65 18.55 13.73
CA ALA A 391 4.29 18.61 15.05
C ALA A 391 5.28 19.79 15.18
N LEU A 392 6.02 20.15 14.12
CA LEU A 392 6.85 21.37 14.09
C LEU A 392 6.01 22.64 14.26
N LYS A 393 4.80 22.65 13.74
CA LYS A 393 3.85 23.77 13.83
C LYS A 393 2.99 23.72 15.09
N ASN A 394 3.23 22.78 16.01
CA ASN A 394 2.42 22.52 17.20
C ASN A 394 0.91 22.29 16.88
N GLN A 395 0.65 21.67 15.75
CA GLN A 395 -0.71 21.31 15.31
C GLN A 395 -1.02 19.85 15.66
N ALA A 396 -2.31 19.54 15.77
CA ALA A 396 -2.76 18.18 15.99
C ALA A 396 -2.33 17.24 14.84
N PRO A 397 -2.00 15.97 15.12
CA PRO A 397 -1.59 15.04 14.10
C PRO A 397 -2.73 14.75 13.12
N PHE A 398 -2.38 14.56 11.86
CA PHE A 398 -3.29 14.10 10.82
C PHE A 398 -3.37 12.57 10.85
N ILE A 399 -4.52 12.05 11.20
CA ILE A 399 -4.79 10.61 11.32
C ILE A 399 -5.99 10.27 10.45
N LEU A 400 -5.83 9.33 9.55
CA LEU A 400 -6.90 8.76 8.74
C LEU A 400 -7.51 7.56 9.45
N LYS A 401 -8.84 7.51 9.51
CA LYS A 401 -9.58 6.39 10.09
C LYS A 401 -9.70 5.23 9.09
N ARG A 402 -10.00 4.04 9.60
CA ARG A 402 -10.21 2.83 8.81
C ARG A 402 -11.36 2.93 7.79
N ASN A 403 -12.35 3.77 8.04
CA ASN A 403 -13.46 4.05 7.13
C ASN A 403 -13.22 5.23 6.17
N GLU A 404 -12.06 5.89 6.26
CA GLU A 404 -11.69 7.04 5.42
C GLU A 404 -10.68 6.66 4.34
N ALA A 405 -9.72 5.75 4.65
CA ALA A 405 -8.65 5.40 3.71
C ALA A 405 -8.05 4.02 3.97
N TYR A 406 -7.48 3.40 2.93
CA TYR A 406 -6.61 2.23 3.07
C TYR A 406 -5.33 2.55 3.85
N ILE A 407 -4.83 3.79 3.74
CA ILE A 407 -3.74 4.31 4.59
C ILE A 407 -4.15 4.21 6.07
N GLY A 408 -5.39 4.58 6.40
CA GLY A 408 -5.93 4.44 7.76
C GLY A 408 -5.98 2.99 8.22
N VAL A 409 -6.47 2.07 7.36
CA VAL A 409 -6.47 0.62 7.65
C VAL A 409 -5.05 0.09 7.87
N LEU A 410 -4.10 0.49 7.01
CA LEU A 410 -2.69 0.09 7.10
C LEU A 410 -2.07 0.49 8.44
N ILE A 411 -2.16 1.77 8.79
CA ILE A 411 -1.51 2.29 9.99
C ILE A 411 -2.17 1.72 11.25
N ASP A 412 -3.49 1.69 11.28
CA ASP A 412 -4.23 1.13 12.41
C ASP A 412 -3.90 -0.34 12.65
N ASP A 413 -3.90 -1.19 11.60
CA ASP A 413 -3.49 -2.60 11.73
C ASP A 413 -2.07 -2.73 12.31
N LEU A 414 -1.12 -1.90 11.86
CA LEU A 414 0.27 -1.95 12.33
C LEU A 414 0.40 -1.55 13.79
N VAL A 415 -0.13 -0.38 14.17
CA VAL A 415 0.11 0.18 15.51
C VAL A 415 -0.71 -0.49 16.61
N THR A 416 -1.87 -1.10 16.26
CA THR A 416 -2.74 -1.77 17.23
C THR A 416 -2.44 -3.27 17.35
N LYS A 417 -2.25 -3.96 16.21
CA LYS A 417 -2.07 -5.41 16.17
C LYS A 417 -0.60 -5.84 16.12
N GLY A 418 0.28 -4.95 15.65
CA GLY A 418 1.66 -5.33 15.33
C GLY A 418 1.72 -6.28 14.13
N THR A 419 2.88 -6.87 13.90
CA THR A 419 3.03 -7.89 12.87
C THR A 419 4.06 -8.95 13.26
N ASN A 420 3.73 -10.22 12.98
CA ASN A 420 4.65 -11.36 13.16
C ASN A 420 5.13 -11.90 11.80
N GLU A 421 4.57 -11.40 10.69
CA GLU A 421 4.95 -11.73 9.31
C GLU A 421 4.95 -10.45 8.48
N PRO A 422 5.67 -10.35 7.36
CA PRO A 422 5.68 -9.16 6.52
C PRO A 422 4.26 -8.74 6.12
N TYR A 423 3.84 -7.57 6.63
CA TYR A 423 2.49 -7.04 6.36
C TYR A 423 2.36 -6.60 4.91
N ARG A 424 1.24 -6.95 4.29
CA ARG A 424 0.83 -6.49 2.96
C ARG A 424 -0.61 -6.02 2.97
N MET A 425 -0.89 -4.94 2.25
CA MET A 425 -2.25 -4.45 2.04
C MET A 425 -2.98 -5.29 0.98
N PHE A 426 -4.20 -5.69 1.33
CA PHE A 426 -5.18 -6.33 0.44
C PHE A 426 -6.57 -5.75 0.70
N THR A 427 -7.43 -5.83 -0.30
CA THR A 427 -8.83 -5.38 -0.16
C THR A 427 -9.61 -6.13 0.92
N SER A 428 -9.19 -7.36 1.26
CA SER A 428 -9.80 -8.14 2.35
C SER A 428 -9.54 -7.60 3.75
N ARG A 429 -8.52 -6.72 3.93
CA ARG A 429 -8.23 -6.08 5.22
C ARG A 429 -9.16 -4.92 5.55
N ALA A 430 -9.81 -4.36 4.52
CA ALA A 430 -10.72 -3.23 4.68
C ALA A 430 -12.17 -3.73 4.83
N GLU A 431 -12.74 -3.54 6.00
CA GLU A 431 -14.15 -3.81 6.32
C GLU A 431 -15.11 -2.91 5.54
N TYR A 432 -14.67 -1.67 5.24
CA TYR A 432 -15.47 -0.66 4.51
C TYR A 432 -15.06 -0.53 3.04
N ARG A 433 -14.61 -1.63 2.38
CA ARG A 433 -14.08 -1.60 1.01
C ARG A 433 -15.02 -1.01 -0.06
N LEU A 434 -16.34 -1.01 0.18
CA LEU A 434 -17.30 -0.36 -0.72
C LEU A 434 -17.23 1.18 -0.65
N LEU A 435 -16.78 1.72 0.48
CA LEU A 435 -16.53 3.16 0.66
C LEU A 435 -15.11 3.55 0.20
N LEU A 436 -14.14 2.62 0.32
CA LEU A 436 -12.71 2.86 0.09
C LEU A 436 -12.27 2.46 -1.32
N ARG A 437 -13.06 2.77 -2.35
CA ARG A 437 -12.74 2.42 -3.74
C ARG A 437 -11.65 3.34 -4.32
N GLU A 438 -10.93 2.84 -5.35
CA GLU A 438 -9.98 3.66 -6.09
C GLU A 438 -10.64 4.84 -6.82
N ASP A 439 -11.82 4.60 -7.40
CA ASP A 439 -12.56 5.59 -8.22
C ASP A 439 -13.00 6.82 -7.42
N ASN A 440 -13.25 6.68 -6.12
CA ASN A 440 -13.74 7.78 -5.29
C ASN A 440 -12.66 8.43 -4.41
N THR A 441 -11.39 8.09 -4.58
CA THR A 441 -10.29 8.57 -3.73
C THR A 441 -10.22 10.10 -3.66
N LEU A 442 -10.37 10.78 -4.81
CA LEU A 442 -10.44 12.26 -4.86
C LEU A 442 -11.56 12.82 -4.01
N PHE A 443 -12.74 12.22 -4.10
CA PHE A 443 -13.93 12.68 -3.37
C PHE A 443 -13.83 12.42 -1.86
N ARG A 444 -13.10 11.36 -1.44
CA ARG A 444 -12.88 11.05 -0.02
C ARG A 444 -11.81 11.91 0.63
N LEU A 445 -10.68 12.11 -0.05
CA LEU A 445 -9.47 12.69 0.53
C LEU A 445 -9.15 14.12 0.07
N GLY A 446 -9.85 14.63 -0.95
CA GLY A 446 -9.60 15.97 -1.50
C GLY A 446 -9.76 17.10 -0.47
N GLU A 447 -10.74 17.00 0.43
CA GLU A 447 -10.92 17.95 1.53
C GLU A 447 -9.72 17.96 2.49
N HIS A 448 -9.20 16.78 2.84
CA HIS A 448 -8.02 16.66 3.69
C HIS A 448 -6.78 17.26 3.00
N ALA A 449 -6.58 16.93 1.72
CA ALA A 449 -5.47 17.48 0.93
C ALA A 449 -5.51 19.00 0.86
N TYR A 450 -6.70 19.58 0.62
CA TYR A 450 -6.87 21.03 0.58
C TYR A 450 -6.56 21.69 1.92
N ARG A 451 -7.09 21.16 3.03
CA ARG A 451 -6.82 21.68 4.38
C ARG A 451 -5.35 21.63 4.78
N LEU A 452 -4.62 20.64 4.28
CA LEU A 452 -3.18 20.51 4.49
C LEU A 452 -2.34 21.41 3.56
N GLY A 453 -2.98 22.15 2.62
CA GLY A 453 -2.30 22.98 1.62
C GLY A 453 -1.61 22.14 0.52
N LEU A 454 -2.09 20.93 0.26
CA LEU A 454 -1.49 19.97 -0.67
C LEU A 454 -2.24 19.88 -2.00
N MET A 455 -3.40 20.53 -2.10
CA MET A 455 -4.24 20.62 -3.31
C MET A 455 -4.46 22.07 -3.68
N GLU A 456 -4.35 22.38 -4.97
CA GLU A 456 -4.58 23.73 -5.50
C GLU A 456 -6.04 24.15 -5.33
N GLU A 457 -6.27 25.43 -4.99
CA GLU A 457 -7.60 25.96 -4.66
C GLU A 457 -8.61 25.83 -5.82
N ASP A 458 -8.18 26.09 -7.05
CA ASP A 458 -9.07 26.04 -8.21
C ASP A 458 -9.50 24.59 -8.52
N PHE A 459 -8.58 23.63 -8.40
CA PHE A 459 -8.93 22.22 -8.53
C PHE A 459 -9.87 21.75 -7.42
N TYR A 460 -9.64 22.21 -6.18
CA TYR A 460 -10.55 21.90 -5.07
C TYR A 460 -11.96 22.48 -5.28
N LYS A 461 -12.08 23.69 -5.81
CA LYS A 461 -13.38 24.28 -6.17
C LYS A 461 -14.10 23.46 -7.24
N GLU A 462 -13.38 22.99 -8.26
CA GLU A 462 -13.91 22.08 -9.28
C GLU A 462 -14.40 20.77 -8.65
N LEU A 463 -13.57 20.16 -7.82
CA LEU A 463 -13.92 18.92 -7.12
C LEU A 463 -15.18 19.07 -6.24
N LYS A 464 -15.35 20.22 -5.58
CA LYS A 464 -16.57 20.53 -4.80
C LYS A 464 -17.81 20.65 -5.69
N LYS A 465 -17.70 21.26 -6.86
CA LYS A 465 -18.80 21.31 -7.84
C LYS A 465 -19.19 19.91 -8.30
N ASP A 466 -18.19 19.05 -8.59
CA ASP A 466 -18.45 17.67 -8.96
C ASP A 466 -19.13 16.88 -7.84
N GLN A 467 -18.67 17.01 -6.58
CA GLN A 467 -19.31 16.40 -5.42
C GLN A 467 -20.77 16.83 -5.27
N GLN A 468 -21.04 18.12 -5.42
CA GLN A 468 -22.40 18.65 -5.36
C GLN A 468 -23.26 18.09 -6.49
N ALA A 469 -22.73 18.08 -7.73
CA ALA A 469 -23.44 17.51 -8.88
C ALA A 469 -23.78 16.04 -8.70
N ILE A 470 -22.86 15.23 -8.15
CA ILE A 470 -23.12 13.82 -7.83
C ILE A 470 -24.27 13.71 -6.83
N GLN A 471 -24.20 14.43 -5.70
CA GLN A 471 -25.22 14.36 -4.63
C GLN A 471 -26.61 14.82 -5.11
N GLU A 472 -26.68 15.93 -5.85
CA GLU A 472 -27.93 16.45 -6.37
C GLU A 472 -28.59 15.49 -7.37
N ASN A 473 -27.79 14.93 -8.28
CA ASN A 473 -28.30 14.01 -9.29
C ASN A 473 -28.68 12.65 -8.73
N LEU A 474 -27.98 12.12 -7.73
CA LEU A 474 -28.41 10.92 -6.99
C LEU A 474 -29.75 11.15 -6.29
N LYS A 475 -29.94 12.30 -5.62
CA LYS A 475 -31.23 12.67 -5.01
C LYS A 475 -32.34 12.79 -6.07
N ARG A 476 -32.03 13.34 -7.23
CA ARG A 476 -32.99 13.48 -8.35
C ARG A 476 -33.35 12.12 -8.93
N LEU A 477 -32.38 11.23 -9.14
CA LEU A 477 -32.60 9.86 -9.60
C LEU A 477 -33.46 9.05 -8.62
N LYS A 478 -33.23 9.18 -7.31
CA LYS A 478 -34.01 8.51 -6.28
C LYS A 478 -35.48 8.96 -6.25
N LYS A 479 -35.73 10.22 -6.58
CA LYS A 479 -37.10 10.78 -6.70
C LYS A 479 -37.73 10.50 -8.06
N CYS A 480 -36.96 10.14 -9.07
CA CYS A 480 -37.45 9.87 -10.42
C CYS A 480 -38.10 8.50 -10.50
N VAL A 481 -39.42 8.48 -10.43
CA VAL A 481 -40.20 7.23 -10.47
C VAL A 481 -40.53 6.88 -11.92
N LEU A 482 -40.05 5.71 -12.36
CA LEU A 482 -40.34 5.14 -13.67
C LEU A 482 -41.44 4.08 -13.55
N THR A 483 -42.47 4.23 -14.37
CA THR A 483 -43.54 3.23 -14.50
C THR A 483 -43.46 2.56 -15.88
N PRO A 484 -43.92 1.30 -16.06
CA PRO A 484 -43.89 0.62 -17.34
C PRO A 484 -44.89 1.19 -18.35
N SER A 485 -44.78 2.48 -18.63
CA SER A 485 -45.60 3.15 -19.63
C SER A 485 -45.07 2.87 -21.05
N LYS A 486 -45.94 3.04 -22.07
CA LYS A 486 -45.53 2.86 -23.47
C LYS A 486 -44.31 3.71 -23.83
N GLU A 487 -44.21 4.91 -23.30
CA GLU A 487 -43.11 5.85 -23.55
C GLU A 487 -41.80 5.34 -22.92
N VAL A 488 -41.81 4.96 -21.65
CA VAL A 488 -40.62 4.44 -20.94
C VAL A 488 -40.13 3.15 -21.59
N LEU A 489 -41.06 2.23 -21.92
CA LEU A 489 -40.70 0.96 -22.58
C LEU A 489 -40.11 1.19 -23.98
N LYS A 490 -40.68 2.13 -24.76
CA LYS A 490 -40.13 2.53 -26.06
C LYS A 490 -38.71 3.05 -25.93
N ARG A 491 -38.44 3.96 -24.99
CA ARG A 491 -37.10 4.53 -24.75
C ARG A 491 -36.08 3.50 -24.29
N LEU A 492 -36.49 2.54 -23.46
CA LEU A 492 -35.59 1.42 -23.06
C LEU A 492 -35.28 0.54 -24.28
N ASN A 493 -36.27 0.23 -25.12
CA ASN A 493 -36.05 -0.56 -26.33
C ASN A 493 -35.13 0.16 -27.34
N GLU A 494 -35.27 1.46 -27.52
CA GLU A 494 -34.38 2.28 -28.36
C GLU A 494 -32.91 2.26 -27.90
N LEU A 495 -32.67 1.99 -26.61
CA LEU A 495 -31.34 1.87 -26.00
C LEU A 495 -30.87 0.41 -25.89
N ASP A 496 -31.59 -0.53 -26.46
CA ASP A 496 -31.30 -1.97 -26.31
C ASP A 496 -31.19 -2.38 -24.82
N GLU A 497 -32.21 -1.96 -24.04
CA GLU A 497 -32.31 -2.26 -22.61
C GLU A 497 -33.55 -3.11 -22.31
N ASN A 498 -33.40 -4.01 -21.33
CA ASN A 498 -34.50 -4.83 -20.87
C ASN A 498 -35.65 -3.96 -20.35
N PRO A 499 -36.92 -4.30 -20.65
CA PRO A 499 -38.08 -3.58 -20.15
C PRO A 499 -38.13 -3.60 -18.60
N ILE A 500 -38.88 -2.70 -18.03
CA ILE A 500 -39.27 -2.74 -16.62
C ILE A 500 -40.68 -3.32 -16.49
N ASN A 501 -40.90 -4.23 -15.58
CA ASN A 501 -42.19 -4.86 -15.32
C ASN A 501 -42.97 -4.14 -14.20
N ASP A 502 -42.22 -3.60 -13.24
CA ASP A 502 -42.74 -2.92 -12.07
C ASP A 502 -42.22 -1.47 -11.99
N LYS A 503 -42.86 -0.69 -11.13
CA LYS A 503 -42.43 0.68 -10.81
C LYS A 503 -41.06 0.64 -10.11
N MET A 504 -40.11 1.43 -10.59
CA MET A 504 -38.78 1.56 -10.01
C MET A 504 -38.30 3.02 -10.05
N ASP A 505 -37.27 3.32 -9.24
CA ASP A 505 -36.60 4.63 -9.31
C ASP A 505 -35.43 4.64 -10.32
N GLY A 506 -34.94 5.85 -10.61
CA GLY A 506 -33.82 6.03 -11.53
C GLY A 506 -32.51 5.40 -11.01
N VAL A 507 -32.29 5.32 -9.69
CA VAL A 507 -31.13 4.67 -9.09
C VAL A 507 -31.12 3.18 -9.41
N SER A 508 -32.27 2.51 -9.23
CA SER A 508 -32.45 1.09 -9.54
C SER A 508 -32.27 0.78 -11.04
N LEU A 509 -32.73 1.67 -11.91
CA LEU A 509 -32.50 1.52 -13.35
C LEU A 509 -31.01 1.61 -13.70
N LEU A 510 -30.31 2.64 -13.19
CA LEU A 510 -28.89 2.86 -13.44
C LEU A 510 -27.99 1.83 -12.76
N ALA A 511 -28.49 1.07 -11.77
CA ALA A 511 -27.75 -0.03 -11.17
C ALA A 511 -27.50 -1.21 -12.13
N ARG A 512 -28.25 -1.32 -13.25
CA ARG A 512 -28.08 -2.38 -14.26
C ARG A 512 -26.72 -2.25 -14.94
N ASP A 513 -25.98 -3.35 -15.08
CA ASP A 513 -24.64 -3.36 -15.69
C ASP A 513 -24.64 -2.97 -17.17
N SER A 514 -25.73 -3.23 -17.90
CA SER A 514 -25.94 -2.88 -19.30
C SER A 514 -26.06 -1.36 -19.55
N PHE A 515 -26.39 -0.58 -18.51
CA PHE A 515 -26.57 0.87 -18.62
C PHE A 515 -25.22 1.61 -18.59
N ASN A 516 -24.62 1.87 -19.75
CA ASN A 516 -23.36 2.63 -19.85
C ASN A 516 -23.59 4.15 -19.77
N LEU A 517 -22.52 4.95 -19.82
CA LEU A 517 -22.59 6.41 -19.68
C LEU A 517 -23.38 7.10 -20.81
N GLU A 518 -23.31 6.58 -22.02
CA GLU A 518 -24.07 7.10 -23.18
C GLU A 518 -25.58 6.88 -22.98
N LYS A 519 -25.97 5.67 -22.58
CA LYS A 519 -27.36 5.34 -22.26
C LYS A 519 -27.90 6.19 -21.11
N MET A 520 -27.06 6.47 -20.09
CA MET A 520 -27.40 7.37 -18.98
C MET A 520 -27.72 8.79 -19.47
N ARG A 521 -26.85 9.35 -20.31
CA ARG A 521 -27.06 10.68 -20.91
C ARG A 521 -28.32 10.75 -21.79
N SER A 522 -28.53 9.71 -22.59
CA SER A 522 -29.69 9.63 -23.50
C SER A 522 -31.01 9.43 -22.74
N PHE A 523 -31.04 8.58 -21.72
CA PHE A 523 -32.25 8.30 -20.98
C PHE A 523 -32.64 9.42 -20.00
N PHE A 524 -31.66 10.02 -19.31
CA PHE A 524 -31.86 11.10 -18.35
C PHE A 524 -31.24 12.40 -18.88
N SER A 525 -31.99 13.23 -19.57
CA SER A 525 -31.51 14.47 -20.19
C SER A 525 -30.76 15.38 -19.20
N PHE A 526 -31.11 15.35 -17.91
CA PHE A 526 -30.43 16.16 -16.90
C PHE A 526 -29.02 15.63 -16.53
N LEU A 527 -28.66 14.42 -16.94
CA LEU A 527 -27.31 13.90 -16.83
C LEU A 527 -26.43 14.24 -18.04
N ALA A 528 -27.03 14.64 -19.18
CA ALA A 528 -26.31 14.90 -20.42
C ALA A 528 -25.17 15.94 -20.29
N PRO A 529 -25.31 17.06 -19.53
CA PRO A 529 -24.27 18.09 -19.43
C PRO A 529 -23.12 17.72 -18.46
N LEU A 530 -23.21 16.62 -17.75
CA LEU A 530 -22.22 16.24 -16.74
C LEU A 530 -20.95 15.69 -17.38
N ASN A 531 -19.79 15.96 -16.76
CA ASN A 531 -18.52 15.38 -17.17
C ASN A 531 -18.46 13.87 -16.85
N GLU A 532 -17.52 13.16 -17.48
CA GLU A 532 -17.41 11.70 -17.34
C GLU A 532 -17.12 11.27 -15.90
N ARG A 533 -16.22 11.97 -15.19
CA ARG A 533 -15.89 11.67 -13.78
C ARG A 533 -17.14 11.68 -12.89
N VAL A 534 -18.02 12.65 -13.06
CA VAL A 534 -19.30 12.74 -12.33
C VAL A 534 -20.24 11.60 -12.70
N LEU A 535 -20.39 11.31 -14.00
CA LEU A 535 -21.27 10.24 -14.47
C LEU A 535 -20.83 8.86 -14.02
N GLU A 536 -19.52 8.58 -14.06
CA GLU A 536 -18.96 7.33 -13.55
C GLU A 536 -19.25 7.14 -12.07
N GLN A 537 -19.05 8.19 -11.26
CA GLN A 537 -19.37 8.14 -9.84
C GLN A 537 -20.86 7.92 -9.59
N ILE A 538 -21.75 8.62 -10.30
CA ILE A 538 -23.19 8.40 -10.20
C ILE A 538 -23.53 6.94 -10.53
N LYS A 539 -22.96 6.37 -11.60
CA LYS A 539 -23.18 4.99 -12.02
C LYS A 539 -22.76 4.01 -10.91
N ILE A 540 -21.57 4.20 -10.35
CA ILE A 540 -21.01 3.34 -9.31
C ILE A 540 -21.82 3.47 -8.00
N GLU A 541 -22.17 4.68 -7.61
CA GLU A 541 -23.01 4.92 -6.43
C GLU A 541 -24.41 4.30 -6.59
N CYS A 542 -25.04 4.39 -7.77
CA CYS A 542 -26.30 3.70 -8.04
C CYS A 542 -26.16 2.17 -7.87
N LYS A 543 -25.08 1.58 -8.39
CA LYS A 543 -24.83 0.12 -8.28
C LYS A 543 -24.71 -0.36 -6.83
N TYR A 544 -24.11 0.45 -5.97
CA TYR A 544 -23.84 0.08 -4.57
C TYR A 544 -24.72 0.78 -3.55
N ASN A 545 -25.72 1.55 -3.96
CA ASN A 545 -26.51 2.45 -3.10
C ASN A 545 -26.96 1.79 -1.79
N ILE A 546 -27.66 0.66 -1.86
CA ILE A 546 -28.21 -0.03 -0.68
C ILE A 546 -27.08 -0.48 0.28
N TYR A 547 -25.97 -0.96 -0.26
CA TYR A 547 -24.85 -1.43 0.55
C TYR A 547 -24.09 -0.27 1.20
N ILE A 548 -23.95 0.85 0.49
CA ILE A 548 -23.28 2.07 0.98
C ILE A 548 -24.11 2.70 2.10
N GLU A 549 -25.42 2.82 1.94
CA GLU A 549 -26.33 3.31 2.98
C GLU A 549 -26.19 2.48 4.26
N LYS A 550 -26.23 1.15 4.14
CA LYS A 550 -26.05 0.24 5.27
C LYS A 550 -24.67 0.38 5.95
N GLN A 551 -23.60 0.60 5.17
CA GLN A 551 -22.27 0.84 5.75
C GLN A 551 -22.23 2.16 6.53
N HIS A 552 -22.82 3.24 6.02
CA HIS A 552 -22.90 4.50 6.74
C HIS A 552 -23.71 4.39 8.04
N GLU A 553 -24.83 3.65 8.04
CA GLU A 553 -25.59 3.36 9.26
C GLU A 553 -24.76 2.60 10.29
N ASN A 554 -24.00 1.59 9.85
CA ASN A 554 -23.11 0.82 10.73
C ASN A 554 -22.00 1.70 11.33
N ILE A 555 -21.38 2.58 10.52
CA ILE A 555 -20.36 3.53 10.99
C ILE A 555 -20.96 4.48 12.02
N ALA A 556 -22.11 5.09 11.74
CA ALA A 556 -22.77 6.01 12.65
C ALA A 556 -23.15 5.31 13.98
N LYS A 557 -23.62 4.07 13.91
CA LYS A 557 -23.88 3.23 15.07
C LYS A 557 -22.61 2.97 15.88
N MET A 558 -21.50 2.60 15.20
CA MET A 558 -20.22 2.37 15.86
C MET A 558 -19.69 3.66 16.52
N ASP A 559 -19.69 4.79 15.80
CA ASP A 559 -19.25 6.08 16.33
C ASP A 559 -20.07 6.52 17.57
N SER A 560 -21.36 6.24 17.59
CA SER A 560 -22.22 6.50 18.76
C SER A 560 -21.89 5.57 19.93
N MET A 561 -21.66 4.30 19.64
CA MET A 561 -21.30 3.27 20.62
C MET A 561 -19.95 3.58 21.28
N LEU A 562 -18.94 3.97 20.51
CA LEU A 562 -17.61 4.27 21.03
C LEU A 562 -17.59 5.43 22.04
N LYS A 563 -18.58 6.33 22.01
CA LYS A 563 -18.74 7.42 22.98
C LYS A 563 -19.27 6.96 24.35
N VAL A 564 -19.69 5.71 24.48
CA VAL A 564 -20.25 5.18 25.73
C VAL A 564 -19.15 4.99 26.77
N SER A 565 -19.32 5.62 27.94
CA SER A 565 -18.39 5.48 29.06
C SER A 565 -18.62 4.13 29.78
N ILE A 566 -17.53 3.49 30.17
CA ILE A 566 -17.52 2.29 30.99
C ILE A 566 -17.45 2.71 32.45
N PRO A 567 -18.39 2.30 33.31
CA PRO A 567 -18.34 2.60 34.74
C PRO A 567 -17.06 2.07 35.40
N LYS A 568 -16.48 2.82 36.34
CA LYS A 568 -15.21 2.44 37.01
C LYS A 568 -15.30 1.08 37.73
N ASP A 569 -16.47 0.73 38.22
CA ASP A 569 -16.80 -0.51 38.94
C ASP A 569 -17.35 -1.60 38.02
N PHE A 570 -17.21 -1.45 36.68
CA PHE A 570 -17.69 -2.44 35.72
C PHE A 570 -16.88 -3.73 35.80
N VAL A 571 -17.59 -4.86 35.94
CA VAL A 571 -16.99 -6.19 36.02
C VAL A 571 -17.04 -6.85 34.65
N PHE A 572 -15.90 -7.11 34.08
CA PHE A 572 -15.78 -7.76 32.75
C PHE A 572 -15.88 -9.28 32.83
N LYS A 573 -15.54 -9.86 34.00
CA LYS A 573 -15.52 -11.29 34.22
C LYS A 573 -16.95 -11.86 34.26
N GLY A 574 -17.18 -12.96 33.55
CA GLY A 574 -18.46 -13.65 33.53
C GLY A 574 -19.50 -13.09 32.54
N ILE A 575 -19.12 -12.13 31.68
CA ILE A 575 -20.00 -11.63 30.63
C ILE A 575 -20.05 -12.65 29.47
N PRO A 576 -21.24 -13.25 29.20
CA PRO A 576 -21.40 -14.15 28.05
C PRO A 576 -21.09 -13.44 26.72
N GLY A 577 -20.32 -14.11 25.86
CA GLY A 577 -19.92 -13.56 24.55
C GLY A 577 -18.56 -12.83 24.55
N LEU A 578 -17.93 -12.62 25.72
CA LEU A 578 -16.54 -12.18 25.80
C LEU A 578 -15.61 -13.39 25.85
N SER A 579 -14.54 -13.39 25.03
CA SER A 579 -13.49 -14.41 25.14
C SER A 579 -12.67 -14.21 26.41
N LEU A 580 -12.03 -15.29 26.91
CA LEU A 580 -11.12 -15.21 28.07
C LEU A 580 -10.02 -14.19 27.85
N GLU A 581 -9.43 -14.16 26.63
CA GLU A 581 -8.41 -13.19 26.24
C GLU A 581 -8.92 -11.75 26.32
N ALA A 582 -10.14 -11.49 25.84
CA ALA A 582 -10.75 -10.16 25.91
C ALA A 582 -10.98 -9.73 27.37
N VAL A 583 -11.46 -10.64 28.21
CA VAL A 583 -11.67 -10.37 29.64
C VAL A 583 -10.35 -10.04 30.34
N GLU A 584 -9.29 -10.84 30.13
CA GLU A 584 -7.96 -10.59 30.72
C GLU A 584 -7.41 -9.21 30.34
N LYS A 585 -7.56 -8.82 29.06
CA LYS A 585 -7.10 -7.52 28.57
C LYS A 585 -7.92 -6.37 29.15
N LEU A 586 -9.24 -6.49 29.16
CA LEU A 586 -10.13 -5.47 29.72
C LEU A 586 -9.90 -5.28 31.24
N GLU A 587 -9.68 -6.35 31.99
CA GLU A 587 -9.34 -6.29 33.42
C GLU A 587 -7.95 -5.66 33.64
N LYS A 588 -6.98 -5.96 32.79
CA LYS A 588 -5.62 -5.41 32.85
C LYS A 588 -5.59 -3.91 32.56
N PHE A 589 -6.25 -3.47 31.48
CA PHE A 589 -6.14 -2.09 30.99
C PHE A 589 -7.22 -1.16 31.56
N ARG A 590 -8.33 -1.69 32.08
CA ARG A 590 -9.43 -0.93 32.69
C ARG A 590 -9.86 0.30 31.89
N PRO A 591 -10.30 0.12 30.63
CA PRO A 591 -10.70 1.24 29.78
C PRO A 591 -11.89 2.00 30.38
N LYS A 592 -11.90 3.33 30.19
CA LYS A 592 -12.95 4.23 30.71
C LYS A 592 -14.10 4.45 29.74
N SER A 593 -13.92 4.03 28.48
CA SER A 593 -14.93 4.13 27.42
C SER A 593 -14.83 2.95 26.46
N LEU A 594 -15.87 2.72 25.68
CA LEU A 594 -15.82 1.73 24.59
C LEU A 594 -14.79 2.12 23.53
N PHE A 595 -14.50 3.41 23.38
CA PHE A 595 -13.40 3.89 22.54
C PHE A 595 -12.05 3.38 23.05
N GLU A 596 -11.74 3.63 24.34
CA GLU A 596 -10.49 3.11 24.94
C GLU A 596 -10.43 1.58 24.89
N ALA A 597 -11.56 0.89 25.07
CA ALA A 597 -11.63 -0.56 24.92
C ALA A 597 -11.31 -1.01 23.48
N SER A 598 -11.74 -0.26 22.47
CA SER A 598 -11.47 -0.56 21.05
C SER A 598 -10.00 -0.46 20.69
N GLU A 599 -9.23 0.37 21.39
CA GLU A 599 -7.79 0.55 21.21
C GLU A 599 -6.94 -0.60 21.81
N ILE A 600 -7.56 -1.48 22.60
CA ILE A 600 -6.86 -2.62 23.21
C ILE A 600 -6.69 -3.73 22.17
N SER A 601 -5.45 -4.08 21.86
CA SER A 601 -5.13 -5.18 20.93
C SER A 601 -5.84 -6.49 21.33
N GLY A 602 -6.61 -7.07 20.40
CA GLY A 602 -7.38 -8.30 20.60
C GLY A 602 -8.82 -8.09 21.09
N ILE A 603 -9.25 -6.85 21.32
CA ILE A 603 -10.67 -6.52 21.46
C ILE A 603 -11.28 -6.35 20.07
N THR A 604 -12.27 -7.16 19.74
CA THR A 604 -12.93 -7.17 18.44
C THR A 604 -14.21 -6.30 18.46
N PRO A 605 -14.73 -5.87 17.29
CA PRO A 605 -16.06 -5.23 17.23
C PRO A 605 -17.16 -6.03 17.91
N ALA A 606 -17.15 -7.35 17.81
CA ALA A 606 -18.11 -8.22 18.51
C ALA A 606 -17.98 -8.12 20.04
N ASN A 607 -16.75 -8.00 20.55
CA ASN A 607 -16.55 -7.77 21.99
C ASN A 607 -17.10 -6.41 22.43
N LEU A 608 -16.95 -5.37 21.59
CA LEU A 608 -17.50 -4.04 21.87
C LEU A 608 -19.02 -4.02 21.84
N ASP A 609 -19.66 -4.73 20.91
CA ASP A 609 -21.12 -4.89 20.86
C ASP A 609 -21.63 -5.55 22.15
N VAL A 610 -20.97 -6.61 22.62
CA VAL A 610 -21.30 -7.29 23.89
C VAL A 610 -21.12 -6.34 25.07
N LEU A 611 -19.99 -5.63 25.17
CA LEU A 611 -19.75 -4.64 26.22
C LEU A 611 -20.82 -3.54 26.21
N HIS A 612 -21.14 -3.00 25.05
CA HIS A 612 -22.17 -1.98 24.88
C HIS A 612 -23.53 -2.45 25.42
N LEU A 613 -23.93 -3.68 25.06
CA LEU A 613 -25.18 -4.29 25.55
C LEU A 613 -25.18 -4.39 27.08
N TYR A 614 -24.13 -4.93 27.69
CA TYR A 614 -24.07 -5.13 29.14
C TYR A 614 -23.94 -3.82 29.92
N ILE A 615 -23.27 -2.78 29.39
CA ILE A 615 -23.26 -1.45 30.01
C ILE A 615 -24.65 -0.84 30.02
N HIS A 616 -25.44 -1.01 28.93
CA HIS A 616 -26.82 -0.53 28.89
C HIS A 616 -27.76 -1.30 29.82
N LEU A 617 -27.64 -2.62 29.88
CA LEU A 617 -28.46 -3.44 30.82
C LEU A 617 -28.23 -3.01 32.28
N ARG A 618 -26.96 -2.74 32.65
CA ARG A 618 -26.62 -2.28 34.00
C ARG A 618 -27.10 -0.85 34.31
N LYS A 619 -27.26 0.03 33.34
CA LYS A 619 -27.81 1.38 33.55
C LYS A 619 -29.31 1.37 33.79
N ASN A 620 -30.00 0.31 33.37
CA ASN A 620 -31.45 0.15 33.47
C ASN A 620 -31.87 -0.78 34.64
N SER A 621 -30.90 -1.36 35.33
CA SER A 621 -31.09 -2.11 36.60
C SER A 621 -30.60 -1.27 37.78
#